data_cabe92c4d904aaf6f132126d21df39ae
#
_entry.id   cabe92c4d904aaf6f132126d21df39ae
#
_cell.length_a   1.000
_cell.length_b   1.000
_cell.length_c   1.000
_cell.angle_alpha   90.00
_cell.angle_beta   90.00
_cell.angle_gamma   90.00
#
_symmetry.space_group_name_H-M   'P 1'
#
loop_
_entity.id
_entity.type
_entity.pdbx_description
1 polymer ?
#
loop_
_entity_poly.entity_id
_entity_poly.type
_entity_poly.pdbx_seq_one_letter_code
_entity_poly.pdbx_strand_id
1 'polypeptide(L)'
;PAIIIGLLGAGHQAWSAMRFLEVAGQADIRTRFMLALAYDCGLRREELCTVATGDIDPSQRLLTVRAEHTKNRFGRVVPYSPVTGELYTAWLTERRMLSSSRGPLFLSRSPRNRAEPISNWTWSKVVRGLAIKADLPLISTHTFRHLCLTELARVGWDIHEIAAFAGHRRIQSTLLYIHLSARDLSSRFNYTVASLHTCRLTVLQQQDPSP
;
A
#
# COMPACT_ATOMS: atom_id res chain seq x y z
N PRO A 1 10.89 5.39 4.00
CA PRO A 1 10.26 6.48 4.76
C PRO A 1 9.55 7.51 3.86
N ALA A 2 9.99 7.71 2.61
CA ALA A 2 9.43 8.74 1.71
C ALA A 2 8.00 8.45 1.20
N ILE A 3 7.54 7.22 1.25
CA ILE A 3 6.32 6.74 0.56
C ILE A 3 5.02 7.19 1.26
N ILE A 4 5.01 7.42 2.56
CA ILE A 4 3.80 7.86 3.30
C ILE A 4 3.65 9.39 3.34
N ILE A 5 4.68 10.14 2.99
CA ILE A 5 4.70 11.62 3.04
C ILE A 5 3.80 12.25 1.95
N GLY A 6 3.62 11.59 0.81
CA GLY A 6 2.81 12.12 -0.31
C GLY A 6 1.30 12.21 -0.08
N LEU A 7 0.80 11.57 0.95
CA LEU A 7 -0.64 11.32 1.14
C LEU A 7 -1.42 12.37 1.86
N LEU A 8 -0.71 13.19 2.55
CA LEU A 8 -1.33 14.06 3.50
C LEU A 8 -1.02 15.48 3.02
N GLY A 9 -1.96 16.14 2.38
CA GLY A 9 -1.82 17.49 1.82
C GLY A 9 -0.91 18.40 2.66
N ALA A 10 -0.22 19.31 1.99
CA ALA A 10 0.88 20.12 2.52
C ALA A 10 0.63 20.63 3.96
N GLY A 11 1.55 20.35 4.87
CA GLY A 11 1.61 20.89 6.21
C GLY A 11 1.24 19.90 7.33
N HIS A 12 0.05 19.94 7.85
CA HIS A 12 -0.37 19.20 9.06
C HIS A 12 -0.41 17.68 8.89
N GLN A 13 -0.64 17.21 7.70
CA GLN A 13 -0.82 15.80 7.40
C GLN A 13 0.52 15.06 7.17
N ALA A 14 1.56 15.73 6.69
CA ALA A 14 2.90 15.15 6.58
C ALA A 14 3.51 14.84 7.97
N TRP A 15 3.29 15.70 8.95
CA TRP A 15 3.70 15.48 10.35
C TRP A 15 2.99 14.27 10.97
N SER A 16 1.72 14.10 10.68
CA SER A 16 0.94 12.98 11.19
C SER A 16 1.44 11.63 10.66
N ALA A 17 1.80 11.58 9.37
CA ALA A 17 2.37 10.38 8.77
C ALA A 17 3.76 10.05 9.35
N MET A 18 4.61 11.06 9.54
CA MET A 18 5.93 10.87 10.16
C MET A 18 5.81 10.31 11.58
N ARG A 19 4.93 10.86 12.41
CA ARG A 19 4.69 10.35 13.76
C ARG A 19 4.24 8.88 13.77
N PHE A 20 3.32 8.50 12.87
CA PHE A 20 2.91 7.10 12.77
C PHE A 20 4.06 6.20 12.36
N LEU A 21 4.88 6.63 11.39
CA LEU A 21 6.05 5.87 10.94
C LEU A 21 7.12 5.72 12.03
N GLU A 22 7.37 6.75 12.81
CA GLU A 22 8.28 6.70 13.96
C GLU A 22 7.82 5.65 14.98
N VAL A 23 6.55 5.70 15.37
CA VAL A 23 5.95 4.72 16.29
C VAL A 23 5.94 3.32 15.70
N ALA A 24 5.58 3.18 14.42
CA ALA A 24 5.58 1.90 13.71
C ALA A 24 6.98 1.31 13.55
N GLY A 25 8.00 2.17 13.37
CA GLY A 25 9.41 1.77 13.27
C GLY A 25 9.94 1.12 14.54
N GLN A 26 9.38 1.45 15.71
CA GLN A 26 9.72 0.85 17.00
C GLN A 26 8.96 -0.45 17.29
N ALA A 27 8.00 -0.83 16.44
CA ALA A 27 7.25 -2.07 16.61
C ALA A 27 8.11 -3.30 16.28
N ASP A 28 7.66 -4.49 16.73
CA ASP A 28 8.29 -5.75 16.39
C ASP A 28 8.30 -6.02 14.88
N ILE A 29 9.24 -6.86 14.42
CA ILE A 29 9.47 -7.11 12.99
C ILE A 29 8.20 -7.64 12.26
N ARG A 30 7.40 -8.49 12.91
CA ARG A 30 6.14 -8.98 12.37
C ARG A 30 5.19 -7.81 12.08
N THR A 31 5.03 -6.92 13.07
CA THR A 31 4.13 -5.75 12.95
C THR A 31 4.61 -4.81 11.86
N ARG A 32 5.91 -4.50 11.80
CA ARG A 32 6.48 -3.66 10.73
C ARG A 32 6.26 -4.28 9.34
N PHE A 33 6.48 -5.58 9.20
CA PHE A 33 6.25 -6.29 7.96
C PHE A 33 4.76 -6.31 7.58
N MET A 34 3.86 -6.57 8.53
CA MET A 34 2.41 -6.52 8.27
C MET A 34 1.95 -5.13 7.79
N LEU A 35 2.46 -4.05 8.39
CA LEU A 35 2.16 -2.68 7.98
C LEU A 35 2.66 -2.39 6.57
N ALA A 36 3.91 -2.75 6.27
CA ALA A 36 4.51 -2.54 4.96
C ALA A 36 3.77 -3.32 3.86
N LEU A 37 3.45 -4.60 4.11
CA LEU A 37 2.75 -5.43 3.15
C LEU A 37 1.29 -4.97 2.94
N ALA A 38 0.61 -4.55 4.02
CA ALA A 38 -0.75 -4.01 3.93
C ALA A 38 -0.80 -2.75 3.06
N TYR A 39 0.21 -1.90 3.19
CA TYR A 39 0.32 -0.67 2.42
C TYR A 39 0.72 -0.97 0.97
N ASP A 40 1.85 -1.63 0.73
CA ASP A 40 2.39 -1.89 -0.61
C ASP A 40 1.38 -2.62 -1.52
N CYS A 41 0.72 -3.64 -0.98
CA CYS A 41 -0.21 -4.48 -1.74
C CYS A 41 -1.67 -4.02 -1.65
N GLY A 42 -1.96 -2.93 -0.95
CA GLY A 42 -3.31 -2.42 -0.76
C GLY A 42 -4.28 -3.45 -0.17
N LEU A 43 -3.82 -4.29 0.78
CA LEU A 43 -4.57 -5.44 1.27
C LEU A 43 -5.74 -5.03 2.17
N ARG A 44 -6.83 -5.82 2.07
CA ARG A 44 -7.88 -5.81 3.10
C ARG A 44 -7.36 -6.51 4.35
N ARG A 45 -7.95 -6.20 5.50
CA ARG A 45 -7.58 -6.80 6.80
C ARG A 45 -7.59 -8.33 6.75
N GLU A 46 -8.68 -8.88 6.21
CA GLU A 46 -8.87 -10.32 6.07
C GLU A 46 -7.84 -10.94 5.13
N GLU A 47 -7.57 -10.30 4.00
CA GLU A 47 -6.56 -10.73 3.02
C GLU A 47 -5.18 -10.82 3.67
N LEU A 48 -4.77 -9.77 4.41
CA LEU A 48 -3.48 -9.75 5.10
C LEU A 48 -3.34 -10.87 6.14
N CYS A 49 -4.36 -11.06 6.99
CA CYS A 49 -4.28 -12.05 8.07
C CYS A 49 -4.29 -13.50 7.57
N THR A 50 -4.75 -13.74 6.34
CA THR A 50 -4.82 -15.07 5.73
C THR A 50 -3.69 -15.39 4.78
N VAL A 51 -2.73 -14.48 4.57
CA VAL A 51 -1.54 -14.74 3.75
C VAL A 51 -0.79 -15.95 4.28
N ALA A 52 -0.45 -16.87 3.39
CA ALA A 52 0.38 -18.04 3.69
C ALA A 52 1.82 -17.86 3.16
N THR A 53 2.74 -18.67 3.68
CA THR A 53 4.15 -18.65 3.25
C THR A 53 4.34 -18.98 1.77
N GLY A 54 3.41 -19.72 1.17
CA GLY A 54 3.45 -20.06 -0.26
C GLY A 54 2.83 -18.99 -1.17
N ASP A 55 2.27 -17.93 -0.62
CA ASP A 55 1.65 -16.85 -1.40
C ASP A 55 2.66 -15.77 -1.80
N ILE A 56 3.85 -15.78 -1.20
CA ILE A 56 4.92 -14.81 -1.47
C ILE A 56 5.97 -15.43 -2.39
N ASP A 57 6.21 -14.76 -3.51
CA ASP A 57 7.37 -15.01 -4.35
C ASP A 57 8.42 -13.93 -4.07
N PRO A 58 9.49 -14.25 -3.32
CA PRO A 58 10.51 -13.27 -2.97
C PRO A 58 11.43 -12.93 -4.16
N SER A 59 11.53 -13.80 -5.15
CA SER A 59 12.39 -13.57 -6.32
C SER A 59 11.83 -12.49 -7.24
N GLN A 60 10.52 -12.48 -7.41
CA GLN A 60 9.80 -11.49 -8.22
C GLN A 60 9.20 -10.35 -7.38
N ARG A 61 9.26 -10.45 -6.05
CA ARG A 61 8.56 -9.55 -5.12
C ARG A 61 7.06 -9.44 -5.40
N LEU A 62 6.42 -10.59 -5.53
CA LEU A 62 5.00 -10.71 -5.81
C LEU A 62 4.28 -11.40 -4.65
N LEU A 63 3.07 -10.94 -4.37
CA LEU A 63 2.12 -11.58 -3.46
C LEU A 63 0.89 -12.05 -4.23
N THR A 64 0.55 -13.32 -4.08
CA THR A 64 -0.71 -13.89 -4.57
C THR A 64 -1.80 -13.75 -3.51
N VAL A 65 -2.81 -12.93 -3.79
CA VAL A 65 -4.02 -12.81 -2.96
C VAL A 65 -5.02 -13.82 -3.48
N ARG A 66 -5.30 -14.87 -2.68
CA ARG A 66 -6.17 -15.98 -3.11
C ARG A 66 -7.63 -15.57 -3.15
N ALA A 67 -8.37 -16.06 -4.14
CA ALA A 67 -9.78 -15.78 -4.35
C ALA A 67 -10.66 -16.17 -3.15
N GLU A 68 -10.36 -17.28 -2.49
CA GLU A 68 -11.09 -17.82 -1.33
C GLU A 68 -11.03 -16.90 -0.10
N HIS A 69 -9.98 -16.08 0.02
CA HIS A 69 -9.79 -15.12 1.11
C HIS A 69 -10.29 -13.71 0.78
N THR A 70 -10.87 -13.53 -0.40
CA THR A 70 -11.40 -12.23 -0.80
C THR A 70 -12.92 -12.19 -0.71
N LYS A 71 -13.49 -11.08 -0.24
CA LYS A 71 -14.95 -10.86 -0.17
C LYS A 71 -15.63 -11.08 -1.52
N ASN A 72 -14.92 -10.85 -2.62
CA ASN A 72 -15.45 -10.91 -3.98
C ASN A 72 -15.06 -12.20 -4.73
N ARG A 73 -14.37 -13.14 -4.06
CA ARG A 73 -13.85 -14.40 -4.67
C ARG A 73 -13.06 -14.17 -5.96
N PHE A 74 -12.29 -13.07 -6.00
CA PHE A 74 -11.42 -12.73 -7.12
C PHE A 74 -9.98 -12.64 -6.63
N GLY A 75 -9.14 -13.60 -7.04
CA GLY A 75 -7.72 -13.62 -6.75
C GLY A 75 -6.97 -12.62 -7.62
N ARG A 76 -5.80 -12.17 -7.12
CA ARG A 76 -4.90 -11.29 -7.86
C ARG A 76 -3.46 -11.46 -7.41
N VAL A 77 -2.53 -11.05 -8.27
CA VAL A 77 -1.12 -10.96 -7.94
C VAL A 77 -0.74 -9.48 -7.87
N VAL A 78 -0.08 -9.09 -6.80
CA VAL A 78 0.31 -7.69 -6.56
C VAL A 78 1.79 -7.62 -6.17
N PRO A 79 2.54 -6.60 -6.65
CA PRO A 79 3.93 -6.41 -6.28
C PRO A 79 4.05 -5.78 -4.89
N TYR A 80 5.22 -5.96 -4.27
CA TYR A 80 5.63 -5.25 -3.06
C TYR A 80 7.06 -4.69 -3.21
N SER A 81 7.38 -3.69 -2.40
CA SER A 81 8.65 -2.95 -2.47
C SER A 81 9.85 -3.77 -1.97
N PRO A 82 11.09 -3.40 -2.37
CA PRO A 82 12.31 -4.00 -1.81
C PRO A 82 12.37 -3.94 -0.29
N VAL A 83 11.96 -2.83 0.32
CA VAL A 83 11.92 -2.64 1.77
C VAL A 83 10.99 -3.66 2.44
N THR A 84 9.83 -3.92 1.86
CA THR A 84 8.92 -4.97 2.34
C THR A 84 9.55 -6.36 2.19
N GLY A 85 10.36 -6.59 1.15
CA GLY A 85 11.14 -7.81 0.97
C GLY A 85 12.20 -8.03 2.05
N GLU A 86 12.88 -6.99 2.48
CA GLU A 86 13.82 -7.03 3.61
C GLU A 86 13.12 -7.39 4.92
N LEU A 87 11.98 -6.74 5.19
CA LEU A 87 11.16 -7.04 6.36
C LEU A 87 10.61 -8.47 6.33
N TYR A 88 10.23 -8.98 5.15
CA TYR A 88 9.83 -10.38 4.97
C TYR A 88 10.95 -11.33 5.36
N THR A 89 12.17 -11.11 4.89
CA THR A 89 13.34 -11.95 5.19
C THR A 89 13.64 -11.96 6.69
N ALA A 90 13.63 -10.80 7.32
CA ALA A 90 13.82 -10.65 8.76
C ALA A 90 12.70 -11.36 9.56
N TRP A 91 11.44 -11.20 9.12
CA TRP A 91 10.31 -11.89 9.77
C TRP A 91 10.40 -13.41 9.62
N LEU A 92 10.82 -13.93 8.46
CA LEU A 92 10.96 -15.38 8.27
C LEU A 92 11.95 -16.01 9.25
N THR A 93 13.01 -15.30 9.62
CA THR A 93 13.97 -15.76 10.64
C THR A 93 13.28 -15.96 11.99
N GLU A 94 12.50 -14.98 12.46
CA GLU A 94 11.75 -15.10 13.70
C GLU A 94 10.58 -16.12 13.59
N ARG A 95 9.90 -16.14 12.45
CA ARG A 95 8.79 -17.09 12.24
C ARG A 95 9.24 -18.54 12.36
N ARG A 96 10.43 -18.88 11.87
CA ARG A 96 11.00 -20.23 11.99
C ARG A 96 11.19 -20.67 13.45
N MET A 97 11.39 -19.73 14.37
CA MET A 97 11.45 -20.00 15.81
C MET A 97 10.07 -20.33 16.40
N LEU A 98 8.98 -19.94 15.73
CA LEU A 98 7.59 -20.23 16.13
C LEU A 98 7.08 -21.51 15.46
N SER A 99 7.36 -21.69 14.19
CA SER A 99 6.95 -22.86 13.41
C SER A 99 7.82 -23.02 12.17
N SER A 100 8.32 -24.23 11.94
CA SER A 100 9.05 -24.62 10.72
C SER A 100 8.12 -25.02 9.57
N SER A 101 6.83 -25.25 9.84
CA SER A 101 5.87 -25.69 8.84
C SER A 101 5.48 -24.60 7.84
N ARG A 102 5.16 -24.99 6.62
CA ARG A 102 4.45 -24.12 5.68
C ARG A 102 3.03 -23.88 6.19
N GLY A 103 2.46 -22.72 5.87
CA GLY A 103 1.10 -22.36 6.32
C GLY A 103 0.97 -20.87 6.55
N PRO A 104 0.15 -20.42 7.51
CA PRO A 104 -0.08 -19.00 7.77
C PRO A 104 1.22 -18.24 7.95
N LEU A 105 1.36 -17.12 7.25
CA LEU A 105 2.58 -16.30 7.29
C LEU A 105 2.73 -15.59 8.63
N PHE A 106 1.64 -15.05 9.15
CA PHE A 106 1.61 -14.28 10.39
C PHE A 106 1.12 -15.12 11.55
N LEU A 107 2.01 -15.39 12.48
CA LEU A 107 1.77 -16.22 13.66
C LEU A 107 1.69 -15.38 14.92
N SER A 108 0.88 -15.84 15.87
CA SER A 108 0.78 -15.26 17.21
C SER A 108 2.04 -15.54 18.03
N ARG A 109 2.50 -14.53 18.77
CA ARG A 109 3.62 -14.64 19.73
C ARG A 109 3.12 -14.68 21.18
N SER A 110 1.80 -14.60 21.38
CA SER A 110 1.20 -14.66 22.70
C SER A 110 1.39 -16.05 23.33
N PRO A 111 1.72 -16.15 24.63
CA PRO A 111 1.81 -17.43 25.30
C PRO A 111 0.53 -18.26 25.22
N ARG A 112 -0.64 -17.60 25.16
CA ARG A 112 -1.95 -18.27 25.16
C ARG A 112 -2.25 -19.02 23.87
N ASN A 113 -1.80 -18.49 22.72
CA ASN A 113 -2.06 -19.04 21.38
C ASN A 113 -0.81 -18.93 20.49
N ARG A 114 0.33 -19.34 21.05
CA ARG A 114 1.62 -19.30 20.36
C ARG A 114 1.59 -20.14 19.09
N ALA A 115 2.14 -19.58 18.02
CA ALA A 115 2.21 -20.17 16.69
C ALA A 115 0.86 -20.38 15.98
N GLU A 116 -0.27 -19.97 16.57
CA GLU A 116 -1.54 -19.92 15.87
C GLU A 116 -1.59 -18.73 14.88
N PRO A 117 -2.42 -18.81 13.82
CA PRO A 117 -2.60 -17.70 12.90
C PRO A 117 -3.05 -16.43 13.62
N ILE A 118 -2.54 -15.27 13.20
CA ILE A 118 -3.00 -14.01 13.76
C ILE A 118 -4.45 -13.75 13.34
N SER A 119 -5.31 -13.37 14.30
CA SER A 119 -6.70 -13.05 14.01
C SER A 119 -6.87 -11.60 13.51
N ASN A 120 -7.94 -11.35 12.75
CA ASN A 120 -8.35 -10.02 12.33
C ASN A 120 -8.52 -9.05 13.51
N TRP A 121 -9.02 -9.56 14.63
CA TRP A 121 -9.18 -8.77 15.85
C TRP A 121 -7.82 -8.36 16.44
N THR A 122 -6.87 -9.31 16.53
CA THR A 122 -5.52 -9.03 17.03
C THR A 122 -4.83 -7.98 16.17
N TRP A 123 -4.91 -8.10 14.84
CA TRP A 123 -4.34 -7.11 13.93
C TRP A 123 -4.98 -5.73 14.11
N SER A 124 -6.30 -5.66 14.18
CA SER A 124 -7.00 -4.38 14.42
C SER A 124 -6.59 -3.74 15.75
N LYS A 125 -6.39 -4.55 16.81
CA LYS A 125 -5.91 -4.07 18.11
C LYS A 125 -4.49 -3.52 18.04
N VAL A 126 -3.59 -4.20 17.30
CA VAL A 126 -2.21 -3.73 17.08
C VAL A 126 -2.20 -2.38 16.38
N VAL A 127 -2.91 -2.25 15.25
CA VAL A 127 -3.01 -0.98 14.50
C VAL A 127 -3.57 0.14 15.37
N ARG A 128 -4.65 -0.14 16.11
CA ARG A 128 -5.26 0.85 17.03
C ARG A 128 -4.29 1.29 18.12
N GLY A 129 -3.51 0.36 18.69
CA GLY A 129 -2.50 0.68 19.70
C GLY A 129 -1.40 1.61 19.16
N LEU A 130 -0.92 1.36 17.93
CA LEU A 130 0.04 2.24 17.26
C LEU A 130 -0.57 3.61 16.94
N ALA A 131 -1.81 3.63 16.47
CA ALA A 131 -2.54 4.85 16.15
C ALA A 131 -2.71 5.77 17.39
N ILE A 132 -3.07 5.20 18.54
CA ILE A 132 -3.17 5.93 19.80
C ILE A 132 -1.80 6.46 20.23
N LYS A 133 -0.74 5.65 20.18
CA LYS A 133 0.62 6.07 20.51
C LYS A 133 1.14 7.20 19.62
N ALA A 134 0.71 7.22 18.36
CA ALA A 134 1.04 8.27 17.41
C ALA A 134 0.13 9.50 17.51
N ASP A 135 -0.87 9.49 18.41
CA ASP A 135 -1.91 10.52 18.53
C ASP A 135 -2.73 10.71 17.22
N LEU A 136 -3.06 9.58 16.58
CA LEU A 136 -3.77 9.50 15.31
C LEU A 136 -4.92 8.47 15.40
N PRO A 137 -5.90 8.66 16.30
CA PRO A 137 -6.89 7.64 16.64
C PRO A 137 -7.80 7.22 15.48
N LEU A 138 -7.82 7.98 14.38
CA LEU A 138 -8.60 7.68 13.17
C LEU A 138 -7.93 6.66 12.24
N ILE A 139 -6.65 6.34 12.45
CA ILE A 139 -5.97 5.30 11.66
C ILE A 139 -6.54 3.93 12.00
N SER A 140 -6.93 3.22 10.97
CA SER A 140 -7.47 1.87 11.02
C SER A 140 -6.75 0.96 10.02
N THR A 141 -7.06 -0.33 10.05
CA THR A 141 -6.52 -1.29 9.08
C THR A 141 -6.89 -0.96 7.62
N HIS A 142 -8.02 -0.30 7.39
CA HIS A 142 -8.43 0.13 6.06
C HIS A 142 -7.69 1.38 5.58
N THR A 143 -7.14 2.16 6.49
CA THR A 143 -6.39 3.38 6.15
C THR A 143 -5.23 3.06 5.21
N PHE A 144 -4.46 1.99 5.45
CA PHE A 144 -3.31 1.62 4.60
C PHE A 144 -3.71 1.36 3.15
N ARG A 145 -4.81 0.64 2.95
CA ARG A 145 -5.34 0.39 1.61
C ARG A 145 -5.82 1.68 0.93
N HIS A 146 -6.55 2.53 1.66
CA HIS A 146 -6.98 3.83 1.13
C HIS A 146 -5.78 4.68 0.71
N LEU A 147 -4.76 4.70 1.55
CA LEU A 147 -3.54 5.42 1.30
C LEU A 147 -2.86 4.92 0.01
N CYS A 148 -2.60 3.64 -0.10
CA CYS A 148 -1.98 3.02 -1.27
C CYS A 148 -2.76 3.38 -2.55
N LEU A 149 -4.07 3.12 -2.59
CA LEU A 149 -4.86 3.33 -3.80
C LEU A 149 -4.97 4.83 -4.17
N THR A 150 -5.01 5.71 -3.20
CA THR A 150 -4.99 7.17 -3.44
C THR A 150 -3.65 7.61 -4.04
N GLU A 151 -2.53 7.04 -3.58
CA GLU A 151 -1.22 7.36 -4.16
C GLU A 151 -1.08 6.85 -5.58
N LEU A 152 -1.50 5.62 -5.86
CA LEU A 152 -1.51 5.10 -7.22
C LEU A 152 -2.32 6.01 -8.16
N ALA A 153 -3.49 6.50 -7.71
CA ALA A 153 -4.28 7.45 -8.47
C ALA A 153 -3.54 8.79 -8.67
N ARG A 154 -2.86 9.30 -7.64
CA ARG A 154 -2.10 10.56 -7.72
C ARG A 154 -0.91 10.49 -8.68
N VAL A 155 -0.20 9.37 -8.70
CA VAL A 155 0.92 9.18 -9.65
C VAL A 155 0.45 8.78 -11.04
N GLY A 156 -0.87 8.71 -11.25
CA GLY A 156 -1.47 8.62 -12.59
C GLY A 156 -1.81 7.23 -13.08
N TRP A 157 -1.91 6.27 -12.20
CA TRP A 157 -2.46 4.96 -12.57
C TRP A 157 -3.89 5.10 -13.09
N ASP A 158 -4.21 4.33 -14.12
CA ASP A 158 -5.55 4.27 -14.66
C ASP A 158 -6.53 3.61 -13.68
N ILE A 159 -7.82 4.00 -13.80
CA ILE A 159 -8.87 3.48 -12.94
C ILE A 159 -9.02 1.95 -13.02
N HIS A 160 -8.79 1.36 -14.21
CA HIS A 160 -8.87 -0.08 -14.40
C HIS A 160 -7.66 -0.79 -13.78
N GLU A 161 -6.47 -0.19 -13.88
CA GLU A 161 -5.25 -0.68 -13.22
C GLU A 161 -5.42 -0.69 -11.70
N ILE A 162 -5.91 0.42 -11.11
CA ILE A 162 -6.20 0.52 -9.69
C ILE A 162 -7.28 -0.49 -9.27
N ALA A 163 -8.34 -0.65 -10.07
CA ALA A 163 -9.40 -1.62 -9.80
C ALA A 163 -8.87 -3.06 -9.80
N ALA A 164 -8.04 -3.41 -10.77
CA ALA A 164 -7.39 -4.72 -10.87
C ALA A 164 -6.45 -4.97 -9.67
N PHE A 165 -5.56 -4.01 -9.37
CA PHE A 165 -4.66 -4.05 -8.23
C PHE A 165 -5.41 -4.20 -6.89
N ALA A 166 -6.48 -3.44 -6.70
CA ALA A 166 -7.30 -3.48 -5.50
C ALA A 166 -8.21 -4.72 -5.41
N GLY A 167 -8.41 -5.45 -6.50
CA GLY A 167 -9.41 -6.51 -6.60
C GLY A 167 -10.84 -5.95 -6.42
N HIS A 168 -11.15 -4.83 -7.07
CA HIS A 168 -12.49 -4.27 -7.10
C HIS A 168 -13.30 -4.92 -8.22
N ARG A 169 -14.41 -5.54 -7.86
CA ARG A 169 -15.34 -6.13 -8.85
C ARG A 169 -16.13 -5.08 -9.62
N ARG A 170 -16.34 -3.92 -9.00
CA ARG A 170 -17.05 -2.78 -9.59
C ARG A 170 -16.15 -1.57 -9.60
N ILE A 171 -16.04 -0.94 -10.75
CA ILE A 171 -15.17 0.22 -10.97
C ILE A 171 -15.59 1.43 -10.13
N GLN A 172 -16.89 1.53 -9.79
CA GLN A 172 -17.42 2.57 -8.92
C GLN A 172 -16.70 2.63 -7.57
N SER A 173 -16.23 1.48 -7.06
CA SER A 173 -15.43 1.44 -5.82
C SER A 173 -14.06 2.11 -5.96
N THR A 174 -13.58 2.32 -7.20
CA THR A 174 -12.30 2.94 -7.50
C THR A 174 -12.44 4.44 -7.78
N LEU A 175 -13.62 4.89 -8.24
CA LEU A 175 -13.90 6.31 -8.52
C LEU A 175 -13.59 7.23 -7.34
N LEU A 176 -13.79 6.76 -6.11
CA LEU A 176 -13.48 7.52 -4.91
C LEU A 176 -12.01 8.00 -4.90
N TYR A 177 -11.07 7.14 -5.33
CA TYR A 177 -9.64 7.47 -5.34
C TYR A 177 -9.29 8.45 -6.45
N ILE A 178 -9.96 8.36 -7.60
CA ILE A 178 -9.77 9.28 -8.72
C ILE A 178 -10.25 10.70 -8.34
N HIS A 179 -11.41 10.82 -7.67
CA HIS A 179 -11.90 12.11 -7.20
C HIS A 179 -10.97 12.76 -6.17
N LEU A 180 -10.34 11.98 -5.31
CA LEU A 180 -9.36 12.48 -4.34
C LEU A 180 -8.07 12.99 -5.02
N SER A 181 -7.72 12.46 -6.19
CA SER A 181 -6.56 12.89 -6.98
C SER A 181 -6.85 14.05 -7.94
N ALA A 182 -8.12 14.40 -8.17
CA ALA A 182 -8.53 15.42 -9.14
C ALA A 182 -7.99 16.84 -8.83
N ARG A 183 -7.57 17.12 -7.60
CA ARG A 183 -6.89 18.38 -7.23
C ARG A 183 -5.58 18.60 -7.98
N ASP A 184 -4.97 17.54 -8.50
CA ASP A 184 -3.73 17.58 -9.28
C ASP A 184 -3.97 17.76 -10.80
N LEU A 185 -5.22 17.82 -11.25
CA LEU A 185 -5.53 17.93 -12.68
C LEU A 185 -4.93 19.18 -13.30
N SER A 186 -4.95 20.30 -12.59
CA SER A 186 -4.36 21.56 -13.07
C SER A 186 -2.84 21.46 -13.27
N SER A 187 -2.13 20.84 -12.32
CA SER A 187 -0.69 20.64 -12.41
C SER A 187 -0.34 19.68 -13.55
N ARG A 188 -1.09 18.60 -13.72
CA ARG A 188 -0.91 17.63 -14.81
C ARG A 188 -1.24 18.25 -16.16
N PHE A 189 -2.32 19.02 -16.25
CA PHE A 189 -2.70 19.76 -17.45
C PHE A 189 -1.59 20.74 -17.86
N ASN A 190 -1.11 21.55 -16.90
CA ASN A 190 -0.05 22.53 -17.15
C ASN A 190 1.24 21.85 -17.62
N TYR A 191 1.65 20.72 -17.00
CA TYR A 191 2.82 19.96 -17.43
C TYR A 191 2.64 19.41 -18.86
N THR A 192 1.50 18.81 -19.15
CA THR A 192 1.19 18.24 -20.48
C THR A 192 1.13 19.34 -21.53
N VAL A 193 0.48 20.45 -21.23
CA VAL A 193 0.34 21.59 -22.16
C VAL A 193 1.71 22.25 -22.38
N ALA A 194 2.52 22.43 -21.34
CA ALA A 194 3.89 22.97 -21.51
C ALA A 194 4.72 22.10 -22.46
N SER A 195 4.67 20.76 -22.29
CA SER A 195 5.35 19.82 -23.19
C SER A 195 4.85 19.91 -24.64
N LEU A 196 3.53 19.97 -24.83
CA LEU A 196 2.92 20.11 -26.16
C LEU A 196 3.20 21.47 -26.79
N HIS A 197 3.20 22.55 -25.99
CA HIS A 197 3.52 23.90 -26.48
C HIS A 197 4.97 24.03 -26.91
N THR A 198 5.90 23.44 -26.17
CA THR A 198 7.32 23.42 -26.57
C THR A 198 7.49 22.79 -27.93
N CYS A 199 6.86 21.64 -28.18
CA CYS A 199 6.88 20.99 -29.48
C CYS A 199 6.23 21.85 -30.59
N ARG A 200 5.08 22.48 -30.33
CA ARG A 200 4.37 23.34 -31.28
C ARG A 200 5.14 24.62 -31.61
N LEU A 201 5.72 25.28 -30.62
CA LEU A 201 6.52 26.49 -30.81
C LEU A 201 7.77 26.20 -31.66
N THR A 202 8.43 25.07 -31.45
CA THR A 202 9.57 24.63 -32.26
C THR A 202 9.18 24.45 -33.72
N VAL A 203 8.00 23.87 -33.99
CA VAL A 203 7.50 23.69 -35.37
C VAL A 203 7.10 25.03 -35.99
N LEU A 204 6.47 25.93 -35.24
CA LEU A 204 6.06 27.25 -35.75
C LEU A 204 7.24 28.19 -35.99
N GLN A 205 8.30 28.10 -35.20
CA GLN A 205 9.52 28.90 -35.39
C GLN A 205 10.38 28.44 -36.59
N GLN A 206 10.17 27.23 -37.10
CA GLN A 206 10.85 26.70 -38.29
C GLN A 206 10.19 27.12 -39.63
N GLN A 207 9.06 27.85 -39.59
CA GLN A 207 8.29 28.25 -40.76
C GLN A 207 8.47 29.70 -41.18
N ASP A 208 9.46 30.42 -40.67
CA ASP A 208 9.83 31.74 -41.20
C ASP A 208 11.00 31.59 -42.20
N PRO A 209 10.73 31.46 -43.50
CA PRO A 209 11.78 31.66 -44.50
C PRO A 209 11.99 33.17 -44.60
N SER A 210 13.11 33.64 -44.14
CA SER A 210 13.58 35.00 -44.39
C SER A 210 13.54 35.32 -45.91
N PRO A 211 13.19 36.52 -46.28
CA PRO A 211 13.10 36.96 -47.67
C PRO A 211 14.42 37.03 -48.40
#